data_171b532185691b205073d8408833f1d6
#
_entry.id   171b532185691b205073d8408833f1d6
#
_cell.length_a   1.000
_cell.length_b   1.000
_cell.length_c   1.000
_cell.angle_alpha   90.00
_cell.angle_beta   90.00
_cell.angle_gamma   90.00
#
_symmetry.space_group_name_H-M   'P 1'
#
loop_
_entity.id
_entity.type
_entity.pdbx_description
1 polymer ?
#
loop_
_entity_poly.entity_id
_entity_poly.type
_entity_poly.pdbx_seq_one_letter_code
_entity_poly.pdbx_strand_id
1 'polypeptide(L)'
;ELAVRVDFFGDEVERIIEIDPLTGELLAEKDSLDIFPAKHFVTSKDKLEQAIDDIQAELEERLAEFRNTGRLLEASRLEERTRYDIESMREAGYCSGIENYSRHLARRGQGSTPWTLLDYFPDDWLMFIDESHIALPQVRGMFFGDLSRKTTLVDYGFRLPSALDNRPLNFDEFEEHINRVVFVSATPGPYAEAHSQATVEQIIRPTGLIDPAVEVRPTKGQIDDLLGEIRERVERKERVLVTTLTKKMAEDLADYLQEMGVRTHYLHSEIDTLERVEILRDLRLGVYDVIVGINLLREGLDLPEVSLVCILDADKEGYLRSGGSLIQTIGRAARHVNGQVIMYADKVTDSMRMALDETERRRRIQTAHNLKHGIEPVGIHKAIRDITDRLRRVAEESAEYTVDGNLPKDELTRMVMELERQMKTAAKALEFEKAAGLRDQVIELRKILVSDAESLKELAAVAGQEGVVPFSDLGVEGGRRMRGVSHKPGRRGTRYRR
;
A
#
# COMPACT_ATOMS: atom_id res chain seq x y z
N GLU A 1 6.12 -21.13 13.22
CA GLU A 1 7.10 -20.20 13.80
C GLU A 1 8.11 -21.03 14.59
N LEU A 2 9.41 -20.68 14.53
CA LEU A 2 10.48 -21.36 15.22
C LEU A 2 11.07 -20.39 16.25
N ALA A 3 11.41 -20.88 17.44
CA ALA A 3 12.18 -20.13 18.42
C ALA A 3 13.56 -20.76 18.60
N VAL A 4 14.54 -19.92 18.90
CA VAL A 4 15.88 -20.41 19.20
C VAL A 4 16.22 -20.08 20.66
N ARG A 5 16.62 -21.09 21.42
CA ARG A 5 17.09 -20.96 22.79
C ARG A 5 18.61 -21.12 22.82
N VAL A 6 19.28 -20.12 23.39
CA VAL A 6 20.72 -20.15 23.62
C VAL A 6 20.92 -20.36 25.09
N ASP A 7 21.53 -21.50 25.47
CA ASP A 7 21.89 -21.82 26.84
C ASP A 7 23.32 -21.36 27.11
N PHE A 8 23.53 -20.69 28.24
CA PHE A 8 24.85 -20.17 28.66
C PHE A 8 25.31 -20.85 29.92
N PHE A 9 26.59 -21.12 29.97
CA PHE A 9 27.31 -21.47 31.19
C PHE A 9 28.32 -20.35 31.54
N GLY A 10 27.94 -19.47 32.45
CA GLY A 10 28.67 -18.21 32.65
C GLY A 10 28.57 -17.31 31.43
N ASP A 11 29.69 -16.92 30.85
CA ASP A 11 29.81 -16.07 29.67
C ASP A 11 29.97 -16.88 28.36
N GLU A 12 30.01 -18.20 28.44
CA GLU A 12 30.15 -19.09 27.28
C GLU A 12 28.82 -19.68 26.85
N VAL A 13 28.63 -19.77 25.52
CA VAL A 13 27.45 -20.46 24.95
C VAL A 13 27.68 -21.96 25.07
N GLU A 14 26.83 -22.65 25.84
CA GLU A 14 26.88 -24.09 26.02
C GLU A 14 26.24 -24.82 24.83
N ARG A 15 25.05 -24.34 24.40
CA ARG A 15 24.35 -24.90 23.25
C ARG A 15 23.33 -23.96 22.66
N ILE A 16 23.02 -24.15 21.39
CA ILE A 16 22.01 -23.42 20.63
C ILE A 16 20.96 -24.42 20.11
N ILE A 17 19.69 -24.22 20.45
CA ILE A 17 18.63 -25.19 20.19
C ILE A 17 17.45 -24.51 19.51
N GLU A 18 16.95 -25.11 18.43
CA GLU A 18 15.63 -24.77 17.87
C GLU A 18 14.54 -25.48 18.67
N ILE A 19 13.54 -24.72 19.07
CA ILE A 19 12.40 -25.21 19.84
C ILE A 19 11.08 -24.80 19.17
N ASP A 20 10.05 -25.63 19.35
CA ASP A 20 8.69 -25.22 19.10
C ASP A 20 8.24 -24.27 20.22
N PRO A 21 7.85 -23.02 19.91
CA PRO A 21 7.50 -22.03 20.93
C PRO A 21 6.21 -22.37 21.70
N LEU A 22 5.35 -23.23 21.14
CA LEU A 22 4.08 -23.63 21.78
C LEU A 22 4.23 -24.83 22.70
N THR A 23 5.00 -25.84 22.27
CA THR A 23 5.18 -27.08 23.01
C THR A 23 6.47 -27.10 23.86
N GLY A 24 7.45 -26.26 23.52
CA GLY A 24 8.78 -26.28 24.08
C GLY A 24 9.63 -27.49 23.63
N GLU A 25 9.16 -28.24 22.63
CA GLU A 25 9.85 -29.42 22.12
C GLU A 25 11.13 -29.02 21.39
N LEU A 26 12.21 -29.79 21.62
CA LEU A 26 13.49 -29.62 20.95
C LEU A 26 13.39 -30.15 19.53
N LEU A 27 13.60 -29.27 18.56
CA LEU A 27 13.52 -29.60 17.14
C LEU A 27 14.87 -29.93 16.54
N ALA A 28 15.89 -29.12 16.84
CA ALA A 28 17.24 -29.31 16.35
C ALA A 28 18.28 -28.61 17.25
N GLU A 29 19.53 -29.11 17.25
CA GLU A 29 20.69 -28.43 17.84
C GLU A 29 21.53 -27.82 16.73
N LYS A 30 22.07 -26.61 16.97
CA LYS A 30 22.86 -25.83 16.00
C LYS A 30 24.23 -25.49 16.58
N ASP A 31 25.22 -25.53 15.72
CA ASP A 31 26.61 -25.13 16.10
C ASP A 31 26.77 -23.60 16.12
N SER A 32 25.95 -22.87 15.37
CA SER A 32 26.05 -21.43 15.28
C SER A 32 24.66 -20.79 14.98
N LEU A 33 24.52 -19.53 15.34
CA LEU A 33 23.34 -18.71 15.07
C LEU A 33 23.75 -17.33 14.62
N ASP A 34 23.28 -16.93 13.43
CA ASP A 34 23.43 -15.57 12.93
C ASP A 34 22.23 -14.72 13.38
N ILE A 35 22.51 -13.68 14.16
CA ILE A 35 21.49 -12.73 14.61
C ILE A 35 21.63 -11.44 13.80
N PHE A 36 20.64 -11.18 12.94
CA PHE A 36 20.61 -10.00 12.10
C PHE A 36 19.86 -8.86 12.80
N PRO A 37 20.32 -7.60 12.62
CA PRO A 37 19.61 -6.46 13.17
C PRO A 37 18.22 -6.30 12.53
N ALA A 38 17.22 -5.93 13.34
CA ALA A 38 15.85 -5.68 12.86
C ALA A 38 15.70 -4.35 12.11
N LYS A 39 16.73 -3.50 12.10
CA LYS A 39 16.75 -2.19 11.43
C LYS A 39 17.80 -2.16 10.34
N HIS A 40 17.50 -1.43 9.25
CA HIS A 40 18.47 -1.17 8.20
C HIS A 40 19.55 -0.18 8.68
N PHE A 41 20.72 -0.20 8.00
CA PHE A 41 21.85 0.72 8.23
C PHE A 41 22.51 0.62 9.63
N VAL A 42 22.33 -0.49 10.32
CA VAL A 42 23.11 -0.78 11.54
C VAL A 42 24.54 -1.10 11.14
N THR A 43 25.50 -0.38 11.71
CA THR A 43 26.94 -0.54 11.42
C THR A 43 27.76 -0.47 12.70
N SER A 44 29.03 -0.85 12.63
CA SER A 44 29.95 -0.74 13.79
C SER A 44 30.17 0.73 14.17
N LYS A 45 30.45 0.96 15.44
CA LYS A 45 30.66 2.32 15.99
C LYS A 45 31.73 3.09 15.23
N ASP A 46 32.86 2.43 14.90
CA ASP A 46 33.98 3.07 14.20
C ASP A 46 33.56 3.52 12.76
N LYS A 47 32.78 2.70 12.06
CA LYS A 47 32.26 3.05 10.73
C LYS A 47 31.24 4.15 10.82
N LEU A 48 30.43 4.17 11.88
CA LEU A 48 29.42 5.22 12.10
C LEU A 48 30.09 6.56 12.37
N GLU A 49 31.14 6.63 13.22
CA GLU A 49 31.84 7.88 13.47
C GLU A 49 32.53 8.41 12.21
N GLN A 50 33.15 7.55 11.39
CA GLN A 50 33.70 7.96 10.09
C GLN A 50 32.62 8.50 9.13
N ALA A 51 31.44 7.88 9.11
CA ALA A 51 30.35 8.37 8.31
C ALA A 51 29.85 9.74 8.82
N ILE A 52 29.81 9.95 10.12
CA ILE A 52 29.45 11.21 10.75
C ILE A 52 30.45 12.32 10.37
N ASP A 53 31.77 12.04 10.39
CA ASP A 53 32.78 12.99 9.96
C ASP A 53 32.58 13.40 8.48
N ASP A 54 32.31 12.42 7.60
CA ASP A 54 32.02 12.67 6.19
C ASP A 54 30.74 13.50 5.99
N ILE A 55 29.69 13.23 6.80
CA ILE A 55 28.42 13.99 6.80
C ILE A 55 28.64 15.42 7.26
N GLN A 56 29.47 15.64 8.30
CA GLN A 56 29.82 16.98 8.77
C GLN A 56 30.58 17.77 7.73
N ALA A 57 31.54 17.16 7.05
CA ALA A 57 32.31 17.81 5.98
C ALA A 57 31.37 18.25 4.82
N GLU A 58 30.46 17.37 4.37
CA GLU A 58 29.48 17.71 3.33
C GLU A 58 28.51 18.82 3.80
N LEU A 59 28.09 18.79 5.07
CA LEU A 59 27.25 19.84 5.65
C LEU A 59 27.93 21.20 5.57
N GLU A 60 29.17 21.34 6.04
CA GLU A 60 29.88 22.61 6.06
C GLU A 60 30.10 23.14 4.62
N GLU A 61 30.41 22.29 3.66
CA GLU A 61 30.50 22.66 2.26
C GLU A 61 29.18 23.22 1.72
N ARG A 62 28.07 22.51 1.98
CA ARG A 62 26.76 22.94 1.50
C ARG A 62 26.26 24.20 2.20
N LEU A 63 26.54 24.36 3.50
CA LEU A 63 26.21 25.59 4.22
C LEU A 63 26.97 26.80 3.68
N ALA A 64 28.25 26.64 3.35
CA ALA A 64 29.04 27.69 2.72
C ALA A 64 28.45 28.10 1.37
N GLU A 65 28.02 27.16 0.54
CA GLU A 65 27.34 27.43 -0.75
C GLU A 65 26.03 28.21 -0.56
N PHE A 66 25.14 27.76 0.35
CA PHE A 66 23.90 28.45 0.64
C PHE A 66 24.12 29.88 1.18
N ARG A 67 25.09 30.06 2.08
CA ARG A 67 25.42 31.37 2.65
C ARG A 67 25.98 32.32 1.56
N ASN A 68 26.85 31.81 0.71
CA ASN A 68 27.44 32.59 -0.40
C ASN A 68 26.41 33.02 -1.46
N THR A 69 25.35 32.22 -1.63
CA THR A 69 24.23 32.53 -2.55
C THR A 69 23.06 33.26 -1.87
N GLY A 70 23.21 33.67 -0.60
CA GLY A 70 22.18 34.41 0.16
C GLY A 70 20.98 33.58 0.62
N ARG A 71 21.06 32.27 0.52
CA ARG A 71 19.97 31.32 0.89
C ARG A 71 20.04 30.92 2.36
N LEU A 72 19.86 31.92 3.23
CA LEU A 72 20.07 31.77 4.67
C LEU A 72 19.03 30.87 5.35
N LEU A 73 17.79 30.85 4.84
CA LEU A 73 16.73 29.99 5.40
C LEU A 73 17.01 28.52 5.13
N GLU A 74 17.44 28.19 3.92
CA GLU A 74 17.83 26.83 3.53
C GLU A 74 19.05 26.37 4.31
N ALA A 75 20.04 27.26 4.50
CA ALA A 75 21.22 26.97 5.33
C ALA A 75 20.83 26.64 6.77
N SER A 76 19.99 27.48 7.42
CA SER A 76 19.57 27.27 8.80
C SER A 76 18.79 25.95 8.97
N ARG A 77 17.88 25.65 8.05
CA ARG A 77 17.09 24.43 8.06
C ARG A 77 17.96 23.17 7.90
N LEU A 78 18.88 23.20 6.95
CA LEU A 78 19.79 22.08 6.72
C LEU A 78 20.71 21.85 7.91
N GLU A 79 21.27 22.91 8.47
CA GLU A 79 22.16 22.87 9.62
C GLU A 79 21.48 22.27 10.85
N GLU A 80 20.30 22.79 11.23
CA GLU A 80 19.53 22.33 12.37
C GLU A 80 19.17 20.84 12.23
N ARG A 81 18.65 20.45 11.07
CA ARG A 81 18.23 19.06 10.83
C ARG A 81 19.41 18.10 10.84
N THR A 82 20.49 18.43 10.14
CA THR A 82 21.62 17.51 10.01
C THR A 82 22.38 17.35 11.33
N ARG A 83 22.55 18.44 12.10
CA ARG A 83 23.17 18.36 13.45
C ARG A 83 22.34 17.51 14.41
N TYR A 84 21.01 17.65 14.38
CA TYR A 84 20.11 16.80 15.16
C TYR A 84 20.23 15.31 14.76
N ASP A 85 20.27 15.03 13.46
CA ASP A 85 20.42 13.65 12.97
C ASP A 85 21.77 13.05 13.38
N ILE A 86 22.87 13.84 13.36
CA ILE A 86 24.21 13.43 13.82
C ILE A 86 24.21 13.12 15.31
N GLU A 87 23.60 13.97 16.14
CA GLU A 87 23.49 13.74 17.60
C GLU A 87 22.72 12.45 17.87
N SER A 88 21.59 12.25 17.20
CA SER A 88 20.79 11.02 17.32
C SER A 88 21.57 9.77 16.89
N MET A 89 22.38 9.85 15.84
CA MET A 89 23.24 8.74 15.41
C MET A 89 24.34 8.43 16.44
N ARG A 90 24.95 9.43 17.08
CA ARG A 90 25.97 9.24 18.13
C ARG A 90 25.38 8.62 19.40
N GLU A 91 24.22 9.06 19.83
CA GLU A 91 23.60 8.60 21.07
C GLU A 91 22.90 7.24 20.91
N ALA A 92 22.11 7.09 19.85
CA ALA A 92 21.25 5.92 19.64
C ALA A 92 21.73 4.95 18.53
N GLY A 93 22.81 5.30 17.81
CA GLY A 93 23.27 4.57 16.63
C GLY A 93 22.34 4.67 15.43
N TYR A 94 21.33 5.53 15.48
CA TYR A 94 20.26 5.65 14.48
C TYR A 94 19.60 7.01 14.49
N CYS A 95 19.09 7.47 13.33
CA CYS A 95 18.20 8.64 13.23
C CYS A 95 17.04 8.35 12.29
N SER A 96 15.95 9.14 12.40
CA SER A 96 14.83 9.07 11.44
C SER A 96 15.27 9.60 10.08
N GLY A 97 15.13 8.77 9.04
CA GLY A 97 15.60 9.09 7.70
C GLY A 97 17.09 8.79 7.48
N ILE A 98 17.68 7.88 8.26
CA ILE A 98 19.08 7.45 8.16
C ILE A 98 19.47 7.01 6.74
N GLU A 99 18.52 6.53 5.95
CA GLU A 99 18.71 6.15 4.54
C GLU A 99 19.22 7.30 3.67
N ASN A 100 18.96 8.57 4.05
CA ASN A 100 19.47 9.74 3.33
C ASN A 100 20.99 9.90 3.47
N TYR A 101 21.60 9.24 4.44
CA TYR A 101 23.04 9.19 4.68
C TYR A 101 23.67 7.87 4.21
N SER A 102 22.94 7.03 3.48
CA SER A 102 23.36 5.69 3.05
C SER A 102 24.69 5.69 2.27
N ARG A 103 24.99 6.74 1.51
CA ARG A 103 26.26 6.90 0.79
C ARG A 103 27.44 6.88 1.75
N HIS A 104 27.38 7.68 2.81
CA HIS A 104 28.43 7.79 3.82
C HIS A 104 28.51 6.54 4.68
N LEU A 105 27.37 6.00 5.13
CA LEU A 105 27.31 4.78 5.93
C LEU A 105 27.90 3.55 5.19
N ALA A 106 27.63 3.47 3.88
CA ALA A 106 28.16 2.40 3.03
C ALA A 106 29.54 2.72 2.42
N ARG A 107 30.09 3.93 2.69
CA ARG A 107 31.37 4.43 2.15
C ARG A 107 31.44 4.35 0.62
N ARG A 108 30.34 4.66 -0.06
CA ARG A 108 30.24 4.67 -1.51
C ARG A 108 30.70 6.01 -2.09
N GLY A 109 31.26 5.98 -3.30
CA GLY A 109 31.56 7.20 -4.04
C GLY A 109 30.26 7.95 -4.47
N GLN A 110 30.38 9.24 -4.71
CA GLN A 110 29.29 10.04 -5.24
C GLN A 110 28.82 9.49 -6.59
N GLY A 111 27.49 9.35 -6.78
CA GLY A 111 26.88 8.85 -8.01
C GLY A 111 27.01 7.34 -8.23
N SER A 112 27.68 6.60 -7.33
CA SER A 112 27.81 5.13 -7.45
C SER A 112 26.45 4.43 -7.36
N THR A 113 26.35 3.29 -8.03
CA THR A 113 25.18 2.41 -8.00
C THR A 113 24.88 1.95 -6.57
N PRO A 114 23.67 2.14 -6.06
CA PRO A 114 23.29 1.64 -4.75
C PRO A 114 23.10 0.13 -4.76
N TRP A 115 23.41 -0.52 -3.67
CA TRP A 115 23.10 -1.94 -3.49
C TRP A 115 21.62 -2.17 -3.31
N THR A 116 21.13 -3.24 -3.89
CA THR A 116 19.72 -3.66 -3.90
C THR A 116 19.58 -5.12 -3.47
N LEU A 117 18.35 -5.62 -3.40
CA LEU A 117 18.11 -7.05 -3.17
C LEU A 117 18.66 -7.93 -4.29
N LEU A 118 18.84 -7.39 -5.51
CA LEU A 118 19.39 -8.13 -6.64
C LEU A 118 20.85 -8.54 -6.41
N ASP A 119 21.60 -7.73 -5.65
CA ASP A 119 23.02 -7.98 -5.34
C ASP A 119 23.24 -9.18 -4.38
N TYR A 120 22.17 -9.68 -3.75
CA TYR A 120 22.25 -10.87 -2.88
C TYR A 120 22.11 -12.20 -3.63
N PHE A 121 21.70 -12.15 -4.91
CA PHE A 121 21.59 -13.35 -5.71
C PHE A 121 22.97 -13.79 -6.25
N PRO A 122 23.20 -15.08 -6.45
CA PRO A 122 24.40 -15.57 -7.12
C PRO A 122 24.38 -15.17 -8.60
N ASP A 123 25.56 -15.17 -9.26
CA ASP A 123 25.68 -14.77 -10.66
C ASP A 123 24.79 -15.59 -11.62
N ASP A 124 24.56 -16.88 -11.30
CA ASP A 124 23.70 -17.78 -12.10
C ASP A 124 22.29 -17.84 -11.52
N TRP A 125 21.47 -16.85 -11.81
CA TRP A 125 20.09 -16.77 -11.37
C TRP A 125 19.12 -16.52 -12.52
N LEU A 126 17.85 -16.86 -12.29
CA LEU A 126 16.76 -16.67 -13.25
C LEU A 126 15.72 -15.70 -12.63
N MET A 127 15.48 -14.60 -13.34
CA MET A 127 14.48 -13.62 -12.96
C MET A 127 13.15 -13.90 -13.68
N PHE A 128 12.06 -13.87 -12.93
CA PHE A 128 10.71 -13.82 -13.49
C PHE A 128 10.13 -12.44 -13.24
N ILE A 129 9.76 -11.73 -14.30
CA ILE A 129 9.11 -10.42 -14.20
C ILE A 129 7.64 -10.62 -14.54
N ASP A 130 6.83 -10.70 -13.47
CA ASP A 130 5.38 -10.80 -13.59
C ASP A 130 4.76 -9.46 -13.98
N GLU A 131 3.66 -9.50 -14.75
CA GLU A 131 3.00 -8.32 -15.33
C GLU A 131 4.02 -7.36 -15.97
N SER A 132 4.95 -7.93 -16.74
CA SER A 132 6.13 -7.23 -17.30
C SER A 132 5.78 -5.95 -18.08
N HIS A 133 4.59 -5.91 -18.71
CA HIS A 133 4.09 -4.72 -19.42
C HIS A 133 3.84 -3.51 -18.49
N ILE A 134 3.74 -3.71 -17.17
CA ILE A 134 3.60 -2.68 -16.14
C ILE A 134 4.86 -2.56 -15.30
N ALA A 135 5.44 -3.68 -14.86
CA ALA A 135 6.59 -3.69 -13.98
C ALA A 135 7.80 -2.96 -14.61
N LEU A 136 8.10 -3.21 -15.88
CA LEU A 136 9.24 -2.58 -16.57
C LEU A 136 9.10 -1.06 -16.71
N PRO A 137 7.95 -0.50 -17.18
CA PRO A 137 7.74 0.94 -17.17
C PRO A 137 7.81 1.56 -15.77
N GLN A 138 7.36 0.87 -14.73
CA GLN A 138 7.47 1.33 -13.35
C GLN A 138 8.92 1.41 -12.90
N VAL A 139 9.71 0.34 -13.10
CA VAL A 139 11.15 0.34 -12.78
C VAL A 139 11.85 1.50 -13.49
N ARG A 140 11.58 1.71 -14.78
CA ARG A 140 12.14 2.83 -15.55
C ARG A 140 11.73 4.20 -14.98
N GLY A 141 10.49 4.36 -14.54
CA GLY A 141 9.96 5.62 -14.00
C GLY A 141 10.42 5.94 -12.56
N MET A 142 10.75 4.92 -11.75
CA MET A 142 11.09 5.08 -10.33
C MET A 142 12.31 6.00 -10.13
N PHE A 143 13.36 5.83 -10.90
CA PHE A 143 14.57 6.64 -10.83
C PHE A 143 14.28 8.12 -11.02
N PHE A 144 13.59 8.48 -12.11
CA PHE A 144 13.30 9.87 -12.44
C PHE A 144 12.33 10.52 -11.44
N GLY A 145 11.35 9.76 -10.93
CA GLY A 145 10.43 10.24 -9.91
C GLY A 145 11.14 10.54 -8.59
N ASP A 146 12.03 9.66 -8.14
CA ASP A 146 12.82 9.86 -6.93
C ASP A 146 13.84 11.01 -7.09
N LEU A 147 14.54 11.07 -8.22
CA LEU A 147 15.48 12.14 -8.54
C LEU A 147 14.82 13.52 -8.49
N SER A 148 13.68 13.69 -9.16
CA SER A 148 12.94 14.95 -9.17
C SER A 148 12.53 15.40 -7.76
N ARG A 149 11.98 14.47 -6.96
CA ARG A 149 11.59 14.73 -5.57
C ARG A 149 12.78 15.13 -4.71
N LYS A 150 13.87 14.37 -4.76
CA LYS A 150 15.07 14.60 -3.92
C LYS A 150 15.83 15.82 -4.32
N THR A 151 15.93 16.12 -5.61
CA THR A 151 16.52 17.38 -6.09
C THR A 151 15.82 18.57 -5.44
N THR A 152 14.49 18.59 -5.44
CA THR A 152 13.72 19.64 -4.75
C THR A 152 14.07 19.71 -3.26
N LEU A 153 14.15 18.58 -2.55
CA LEU A 153 14.49 18.55 -1.13
C LEU A 153 15.92 19.06 -0.84
N VAL A 154 16.88 18.74 -1.69
CA VAL A 154 18.26 19.20 -1.59
C VAL A 154 18.36 20.69 -1.89
N ASP A 155 17.69 21.16 -2.95
CA ASP A 155 17.70 22.57 -3.34
C ASP A 155 17.10 23.47 -2.27
N TYR A 156 16.08 23.03 -1.56
CA TYR A 156 15.44 23.80 -0.50
C TYR A 156 15.99 23.52 0.92
N GLY A 157 17.15 22.86 1.04
CA GLY A 157 17.85 22.65 2.32
C GLY A 157 17.15 21.66 3.26
N PHE A 158 16.35 20.73 2.77
CA PHE A 158 15.75 19.66 3.57
C PHE A 158 16.64 18.43 3.68
N ARG A 159 17.59 18.25 2.75
CA ARG A 159 18.51 17.10 2.71
C ARG A 159 19.87 17.57 2.17
N LEU A 160 20.91 16.80 2.56
CA LEU A 160 22.24 16.93 1.97
C LEU A 160 22.24 16.39 0.52
N PRO A 161 23.18 16.85 -0.34
CA PRO A 161 23.33 16.33 -1.70
C PRO A 161 23.51 14.80 -1.76
N SER A 162 24.16 14.19 -0.76
CA SER A 162 24.34 12.73 -0.64
C SER A 162 23.04 11.94 -0.61
N ALA A 163 21.93 12.57 -0.22
CA ALA A 163 20.61 11.92 -0.27
C ALA A 163 20.19 11.52 -1.69
N LEU A 164 20.75 12.15 -2.73
CA LEU A 164 20.52 11.79 -4.14
C LEU A 164 21.08 10.38 -4.47
N ASP A 165 22.09 9.92 -3.72
CA ASP A 165 22.72 8.61 -3.93
C ASP A 165 21.99 7.46 -3.21
N ASN A 166 20.99 7.76 -2.39
CA ASN A 166 19.99 6.79 -1.93
C ASN A 166 18.82 6.78 -2.92
N ARG A 167 18.91 6.03 -3.97
CA ARG A 167 17.99 6.05 -5.09
C ARG A 167 17.68 4.66 -5.62
N PRO A 168 16.56 4.46 -6.34
CA PRO A 168 16.39 3.27 -7.16
C PRO A 168 17.52 3.16 -8.20
N LEU A 169 17.74 1.96 -8.69
CA LEU A 169 18.56 1.75 -9.88
C LEU A 169 17.96 2.56 -11.05
N ASN A 170 18.79 3.13 -11.89
CA ASN A 170 18.34 3.53 -13.21
C ASN A 170 18.09 2.28 -14.08
N PHE A 171 17.48 2.44 -15.24
CA PHE A 171 17.05 1.28 -16.02
C PHE A 171 18.24 0.48 -16.60
N ASP A 172 19.31 1.15 -16.97
CA ASP A 172 20.52 0.53 -17.49
C ASP A 172 21.24 -0.29 -16.40
N GLU A 173 21.36 0.28 -15.19
CA GLU A 173 21.86 -0.45 -14.01
C GLU A 173 21.00 -1.68 -13.66
N PHE A 174 19.67 -1.55 -13.80
CA PHE A 174 18.76 -2.69 -13.61
C PHE A 174 18.99 -3.78 -14.67
N GLU A 175 19.21 -3.40 -15.95
CA GLU A 175 19.51 -4.35 -17.03
C GLU A 175 20.83 -5.10 -16.79
N GLU A 176 21.86 -4.44 -16.23
CA GLU A 176 23.14 -5.04 -15.90
C GLU A 176 23.03 -6.17 -14.86
N HIS A 177 22.02 -6.14 -13.98
CA HIS A 177 21.76 -7.21 -13.00
C HIS A 177 21.04 -8.42 -13.61
N ILE A 178 20.49 -8.31 -14.82
CA ILE A 178 19.74 -9.39 -15.45
C ILE A 178 20.70 -10.38 -16.11
N ASN A 179 20.78 -11.59 -15.58
CA ASN A 179 21.47 -12.69 -16.27
C ASN A 179 20.52 -13.39 -17.24
N ARG A 180 19.46 -14.03 -16.72
CA ARG A 180 18.40 -14.66 -17.50
C ARG A 180 17.04 -14.19 -17.00
N VAL A 181 16.12 -13.93 -17.93
CA VAL A 181 14.81 -13.41 -17.58
C VAL A 181 13.69 -14.09 -18.34
N VAL A 182 12.58 -14.29 -17.65
CA VAL A 182 11.29 -14.67 -18.22
C VAL A 182 10.29 -13.55 -17.97
N PHE A 183 9.81 -12.94 -19.04
CA PHE A 183 8.75 -11.95 -18.96
C PHE A 183 7.39 -12.67 -18.96
N VAL A 184 6.58 -12.42 -17.95
CA VAL A 184 5.23 -12.97 -17.83
C VAL A 184 4.21 -11.86 -18.01
N SER A 185 3.27 -12.01 -18.93
CA SER A 185 2.21 -11.03 -19.16
C SER A 185 1.08 -11.61 -20.01
N ALA A 186 -0.16 -11.21 -19.73
CA ALA A 186 -1.29 -11.46 -20.61
C ALA A 186 -1.29 -10.54 -21.86
N THR A 187 -0.56 -9.42 -21.78
CA THR A 187 -0.46 -8.37 -22.79
C THR A 187 1.00 -7.89 -22.84
N PRO A 188 1.93 -8.64 -23.42
CA PRO A 188 3.34 -8.27 -23.47
C PRO A 188 3.55 -6.85 -24.01
N GLY A 189 4.51 -6.14 -23.43
CA GLY A 189 4.86 -4.79 -23.85
C GLY A 189 6.03 -4.79 -24.83
N PRO A 190 6.26 -3.66 -25.54
CA PRO A 190 7.28 -3.56 -26.60
C PRO A 190 8.70 -3.93 -26.15
N TYR A 191 9.04 -3.65 -24.88
CA TYR A 191 10.36 -4.00 -24.35
C TYR A 191 10.52 -5.54 -24.29
N ALA A 192 9.54 -6.24 -23.70
CA ALA A 192 9.57 -7.70 -23.61
C ALA A 192 9.60 -8.35 -24.99
N GLU A 193 8.81 -7.85 -25.94
CA GLU A 193 8.79 -8.34 -27.32
C GLU A 193 10.16 -8.17 -28.03
N ALA A 194 10.79 -7.01 -27.85
CA ALA A 194 12.09 -6.70 -28.49
C ALA A 194 13.26 -7.49 -27.89
N HIS A 195 13.20 -7.88 -26.60
CA HIS A 195 14.30 -8.54 -25.88
C HIS A 195 14.08 -10.04 -25.65
N SER A 196 12.93 -10.59 -26.07
CA SER A 196 12.66 -12.03 -25.97
C SER A 196 13.22 -12.80 -27.16
N GLN A 197 13.91 -13.90 -26.88
CA GLN A 197 14.38 -14.84 -27.92
C GLN A 197 13.26 -15.76 -28.44
N ALA A 198 12.26 -16.02 -27.59
CA ALA A 198 11.10 -16.83 -27.90
C ALA A 198 9.89 -16.39 -27.11
N THR A 199 8.70 -16.55 -27.67
CA THR A 199 7.41 -16.35 -27.01
C THR A 199 6.67 -17.66 -26.92
N VAL A 200 6.27 -18.01 -25.68
CA VAL A 200 5.50 -19.22 -25.39
C VAL A 200 4.13 -18.79 -24.86
N GLU A 201 3.08 -19.29 -25.48
CA GLU A 201 1.71 -19.00 -25.05
C GLU A 201 1.17 -20.09 -24.11
N GLN A 202 0.62 -19.67 -22.96
CA GLN A 202 -0.12 -20.55 -22.06
C GLN A 202 -1.58 -20.13 -22.03
N ILE A 203 -2.36 -20.60 -22.99
CA ILE A 203 -3.77 -20.24 -23.16
C ILE A 203 -4.69 -21.27 -22.48
N ILE A 204 -4.30 -22.54 -22.50
CA ILE A 204 -5.14 -23.62 -21.99
C ILE A 204 -5.25 -23.61 -20.48
N ARG A 205 -6.49 -23.53 -19.98
CA ARG A 205 -6.82 -23.66 -18.56
C ARG A 205 -7.23 -25.10 -18.26
N PRO A 206 -6.60 -25.77 -17.28
CA PRO A 206 -6.97 -27.14 -16.89
C PRO A 206 -8.43 -27.29 -16.44
N THR A 207 -9.02 -26.21 -15.88
CA THR A 207 -10.42 -26.16 -15.45
C THR A 207 -11.42 -26.15 -16.61
N GLY A 208 -10.94 -26.02 -17.84
CA GLY A 208 -11.80 -25.87 -19.02
C GLY A 208 -12.49 -24.53 -19.16
N LEU A 209 -12.30 -23.58 -18.22
CA LEU A 209 -12.94 -22.27 -18.26
C LEU A 209 -12.53 -21.50 -19.53
N ILE A 210 -13.53 -20.98 -20.22
CA ILE A 210 -13.40 -20.22 -21.45
C ILE A 210 -13.37 -18.73 -21.11
N ASP A 211 -12.64 -17.92 -21.88
CA ASP A 211 -12.70 -16.46 -21.73
C ASP A 211 -14.15 -15.96 -21.92
N PRO A 212 -14.59 -14.88 -21.24
CA PRO A 212 -15.97 -14.46 -21.26
C PRO A 212 -16.43 -14.04 -22.67
N ALA A 213 -17.71 -14.22 -22.96
CA ALA A 213 -18.33 -13.62 -24.13
C ALA A 213 -18.33 -12.09 -24.00
N VAL A 214 -17.94 -11.39 -25.07
CA VAL A 214 -17.93 -9.92 -25.07
C VAL A 214 -19.01 -9.40 -26.03
N GLU A 215 -19.88 -8.54 -25.53
CA GLU A 215 -20.93 -7.89 -26.27
C GLU A 215 -20.69 -6.37 -26.31
N VAL A 216 -20.92 -5.75 -27.47
CA VAL A 216 -20.84 -4.29 -27.61
C VAL A 216 -22.24 -3.75 -27.73
N ARG A 217 -22.62 -2.83 -26.85
CA ARG A 217 -23.94 -2.18 -26.82
C ARG A 217 -23.81 -0.66 -26.95
N PRO A 218 -24.82 0.06 -27.44
CA PRO A 218 -24.77 1.52 -27.59
C PRO A 218 -24.70 2.22 -26.23
N THR A 219 -24.07 3.42 -26.20
CA THR A 219 -23.98 4.22 -24.96
C THR A 219 -25.31 4.84 -24.56
N LYS A 220 -26.23 5.05 -25.54
CA LYS A 220 -27.57 5.58 -25.27
C LYS A 220 -28.36 4.57 -24.44
N GLY A 221 -28.78 4.98 -23.24
CA GLY A 221 -29.49 4.12 -22.29
C GLY A 221 -28.64 3.11 -21.56
N GLN A 222 -27.30 3.28 -21.57
CA GLN A 222 -26.34 2.35 -20.94
C GLN A 222 -26.61 2.12 -19.44
N ILE A 223 -27.12 3.12 -18.72
CA ILE A 223 -27.36 3.00 -17.27
C ILE A 223 -28.62 2.16 -17.00
N ASP A 224 -29.67 2.33 -17.77
CA ASP A 224 -30.91 1.53 -17.63
C ASP A 224 -30.66 0.06 -18.01
N ASP A 225 -29.91 -0.16 -19.09
CA ASP A 225 -29.50 -1.49 -19.53
C ASP A 225 -28.57 -2.16 -18.49
N LEU A 226 -27.58 -1.43 -17.99
CA LEU A 226 -26.70 -1.88 -16.89
C LEU A 226 -27.51 -2.29 -15.65
N LEU A 227 -28.50 -1.49 -15.24
CA LEU A 227 -29.34 -1.81 -14.08
C LEU A 227 -30.15 -3.09 -14.30
N GLY A 228 -30.64 -3.33 -15.51
CA GLY A 228 -31.31 -4.57 -15.91
C GLY A 228 -30.40 -5.79 -15.75
N GLU A 229 -29.20 -5.71 -16.32
CA GLU A 229 -28.18 -6.77 -16.23
C GLU A 229 -27.73 -7.05 -14.79
N ILE A 230 -27.55 -6.00 -13.99
CA ILE A 230 -27.20 -6.14 -12.56
C ILE A 230 -28.29 -6.93 -11.83
N ARG A 231 -29.58 -6.57 -12.01
CA ARG A 231 -30.70 -7.25 -11.34
C ARG A 231 -30.75 -8.73 -11.68
N GLU A 232 -30.54 -9.09 -12.94
CA GLU A 232 -30.49 -10.49 -13.38
C GLU A 232 -29.36 -11.27 -12.71
N ARG A 233 -28.16 -10.66 -12.53
CA ARG A 233 -27.02 -11.29 -11.84
C ARG A 233 -27.26 -11.40 -10.34
N VAL A 234 -27.82 -10.39 -9.71
CA VAL A 234 -28.15 -10.38 -8.29
C VAL A 234 -29.17 -11.48 -7.95
N GLU A 235 -30.19 -11.70 -8.77
CA GLU A 235 -31.14 -12.79 -8.62
C GLU A 235 -30.45 -14.18 -8.65
N ARG A 236 -29.41 -14.32 -9.45
CA ARG A 236 -28.56 -15.54 -9.52
C ARG A 236 -27.49 -15.62 -8.42
N LYS A 237 -27.41 -14.62 -7.54
CA LYS A 237 -26.37 -14.47 -6.50
C LYS A 237 -24.96 -14.34 -7.06
N GLU A 238 -24.83 -13.85 -8.28
CA GLU A 238 -23.58 -13.54 -8.96
C GLU A 238 -23.15 -12.09 -8.65
N ARG A 239 -21.90 -11.74 -8.93
CA ARG A 239 -21.34 -10.41 -8.68
C ARG A 239 -21.00 -9.70 -9.96
N VAL A 240 -21.04 -8.35 -9.90
CA VAL A 240 -20.81 -7.49 -11.06
C VAL A 240 -19.70 -6.49 -10.77
N LEU A 241 -18.83 -6.29 -11.76
CA LEU A 241 -17.86 -5.19 -11.77
C LEU A 241 -18.24 -4.19 -12.85
N VAL A 242 -18.21 -2.90 -12.52
CA VAL A 242 -18.48 -1.81 -13.46
C VAL A 242 -17.27 -0.90 -13.53
N THR A 243 -16.77 -0.60 -14.73
CA THR A 243 -15.63 0.31 -14.90
C THR A 243 -16.07 1.61 -15.53
N THR A 244 -15.66 2.73 -14.92
CA THR A 244 -15.89 4.10 -15.37
C THR A 244 -14.59 4.79 -15.77
N LEU A 245 -14.66 6.01 -16.29
CA LEU A 245 -13.48 6.79 -16.71
C LEU A 245 -12.93 7.70 -15.62
N THR A 246 -13.77 8.16 -14.69
CA THR A 246 -13.37 9.10 -13.65
C THR A 246 -13.86 8.67 -12.27
N LYS A 247 -13.21 9.17 -11.20
CA LYS A 247 -13.62 8.95 -9.81
C LYS A 247 -15.05 9.41 -9.58
N LYS A 248 -15.35 10.63 -9.99
CA LYS A 248 -16.68 11.22 -9.84
C LYS A 248 -17.76 10.38 -10.52
N MET A 249 -17.53 9.86 -11.74
CA MET A 249 -18.48 8.96 -12.38
C MET A 249 -18.66 7.65 -11.59
N ALA A 250 -17.60 7.14 -10.93
CA ALA A 250 -17.73 5.94 -10.12
C ALA A 250 -18.57 6.19 -8.86
N GLU A 251 -18.35 7.31 -8.19
CA GLU A 251 -19.11 7.74 -7.01
C GLU A 251 -20.58 8.02 -7.37
N ASP A 252 -20.83 8.90 -8.37
CA ASP A 252 -22.18 9.26 -8.82
C ASP A 252 -22.99 8.02 -9.26
N LEU A 253 -22.34 7.05 -9.94
CA LEU A 253 -22.99 5.81 -10.36
C LEU A 253 -23.25 4.88 -9.17
N ALA A 254 -22.35 4.77 -8.23
CA ALA A 254 -22.54 3.94 -7.05
C ALA A 254 -23.71 4.47 -6.20
N ASP A 255 -23.80 5.78 -6.01
CA ASP A 255 -24.90 6.44 -5.29
C ASP A 255 -26.23 6.18 -6.00
N TYR A 256 -26.27 6.37 -7.32
CA TYR A 256 -27.48 6.08 -8.10
C TYR A 256 -27.92 4.61 -7.98
N LEU A 257 -26.99 3.66 -8.08
CA LEU A 257 -27.32 2.24 -7.94
C LEU A 257 -27.83 1.90 -6.53
N GLN A 258 -27.29 2.55 -5.49
CA GLN A 258 -27.79 2.41 -4.12
C GLN A 258 -29.21 2.96 -3.97
N GLU A 259 -29.51 4.13 -4.54
CA GLU A 259 -30.87 4.70 -4.59
C GLU A 259 -31.86 3.75 -5.28
N MET A 260 -31.39 3.00 -6.29
CA MET A 260 -32.18 1.99 -6.99
C MET A 260 -32.26 0.63 -6.27
N GLY A 261 -31.75 0.57 -5.04
CA GLY A 261 -31.82 -0.60 -4.15
C GLY A 261 -30.78 -1.69 -4.40
N VAL A 262 -29.72 -1.40 -5.15
CA VAL A 262 -28.58 -2.33 -5.39
C VAL A 262 -27.52 -2.12 -4.34
N ARG A 263 -27.04 -3.19 -3.72
CA ARG A 263 -25.95 -3.14 -2.74
C ARG A 263 -24.63 -2.92 -3.47
N THR A 264 -24.21 -1.66 -3.56
CA THR A 264 -23.07 -1.21 -4.37
C THR A 264 -22.03 -0.50 -3.52
N HIS A 265 -20.76 -0.65 -3.88
CA HIS A 265 -19.68 0.18 -3.39
C HIS A 265 -18.81 0.65 -4.56
N TYR A 266 -18.04 1.72 -4.35
CA TYR A 266 -17.07 2.20 -5.34
C TYR A 266 -15.63 1.89 -4.91
N LEU A 267 -14.72 1.86 -5.87
CA LEU A 267 -13.31 1.57 -5.64
C LEU A 267 -12.42 2.48 -6.50
N HIS A 268 -11.62 3.35 -5.84
CA HIS A 268 -10.65 4.23 -6.51
C HIS A 268 -9.36 4.38 -5.69
N SER A 269 -8.40 5.18 -6.20
CA SER A 269 -7.04 5.29 -5.66
C SER A 269 -6.92 6.01 -4.31
N GLU A 270 -7.97 6.65 -3.82
CA GLU A 270 -7.99 7.35 -2.51
C GLU A 270 -8.52 6.47 -1.39
N ILE A 271 -9.05 5.30 -1.71
CA ILE A 271 -9.46 4.31 -0.71
C ILE A 271 -8.21 3.65 -0.13
N ASP A 272 -8.15 3.57 1.19
CA ASP A 272 -7.04 2.94 1.91
C ASP A 272 -6.89 1.45 1.53
N THR A 273 -5.68 0.94 1.64
CA THR A 273 -5.36 -0.44 1.27
C THR A 273 -6.15 -1.46 2.10
N LEU A 274 -6.33 -1.21 3.39
CA LEU A 274 -7.11 -2.10 4.27
C LEU A 274 -8.59 -2.07 3.90
N GLU A 275 -9.16 -0.88 3.74
CA GLU A 275 -10.55 -0.70 3.31
C GLU A 275 -10.80 -1.37 1.94
N ARG A 276 -9.85 -1.26 1.00
CA ARG A 276 -9.93 -1.97 -0.28
C ARG A 276 -10.05 -3.48 -0.11
N VAL A 277 -9.27 -4.07 0.79
CA VAL A 277 -9.32 -5.51 1.08
C VAL A 277 -10.69 -5.89 1.65
N GLU A 278 -11.24 -5.08 2.55
CA GLU A 278 -12.56 -5.29 3.14
C GLU A 278 -13.67 -5.20 2.10
N ILE A 279 -13.69 -4.18 1.25
CA ILE A 279 -14.68 -4.02 0.16
C ILE A 279 -14.68 -5.24 -0.77
N LEU A 280 -13.50 -5.73 -1.16
CA LEU A 280 -13.38 -6.89 -2.03
C LEU A 280 -13.82 -8.19 -1.34
N ARG A 281 -13.51 -8.35 -0.06
CA ARG A 281 -14.02 -9.46 0.76
C ARG A 281 -15.55 -9.42 0.85
N ASP A 282 -16.10 -8.26 1.10
CA ASP A 282 -17.54 -8.06 1.27
C ASP A 282 -18.30 -8.27 -0.05
N LEU A 283 -17.71 -7.94 -1.20
CA LEU A 283 -18.23 -8.36 -2.50
C LEU A 283 -18.32 -9.90 -2.60
N ARG A 284 -17.26 -10.61 -2.23
CA ARG A 284 -17.22 -12.07 -2.28
C ARG A 284 -18.21 -12.72 -1.29
N LEU A 285 -18.35 -12.14 -0.10
CA LEU A 285 -19.34 -12.58 0.90
C LEU A 285 -20.79 -12.25 0.51
N GLY A 286 -20.98 -11.33 -0.45
CA GLY A 286 -22.30 -10.90 -0.89
C GLY A 286 -22.92 -9.81 -0.03
N VAL A 287 -22.12 -9.09 0.74
CA VAL A 287 -22.54 -7.83 1.37
C VAL A 287 -22.80 -6.81 0.29
N TYR A 288 -21.92 -6.73 -0.71
CA TYR A 288 -22.13 -5.98 -1.95
C TYR A 288 -22.42 -6.92 -3.13
N ASP A 289 -23.21 -6.46 -4.07
CA ASP A 289 -23.50 -7.15 -5.33
C ASP A 289 -22.69 -6.57 -6.48
N VAL A 290 -22.37 -5.28 -6.39
CA VAL A 290 -21.69 -4.51 -7.43
C VAL A 290 -20.55 -3.71 -6.85
N ILE A 291 -19.41 -3.71 -7.54
CA ILE A 291 -18.35 -2.73 -7.32
C ILE A 291 -18.19 -1.89 -8.58
N VAL A 292 -18.25 -0.57 -8.40
CA VAL A 292 -17.96 0.42 -9.43
C VAL A 292 -16.56 0.96 -9.24
N GLY A 293 -15.72 0.96 -10.25
CA GLY A 293 -14.35 1.43 -10.11
C GLY A 293 -13.73 1.96 -11.40
N ILE A 294 -12.50 2.45 -11.29
CA ILE A 294 -11.72 2.93 -12.43
C ILE A 294 -10.67 1.87 -12.80
N ASN A 295 -9.41 2.17 -12.57
CA ASN A 295 -8.26 1.32 -12.90
C ASN A 295 -8.02 0.15 -11.96
N LEU A 296 -8.48 0.26 -10.74
CA LEU A 296 -8.17 -0.69 -9.66
C LEU A 296 -8.82 -2.07 -9.86
N LEU A 297 -9.64 -2.21 -10.90
CA LEU A 297 -10.26 -3.49 -11.26
C LEU A 297 -9.41 -4.32 -12.26
N ARG A 298 -8.19 -3.87 -12.61
CA ARG A 298 -7.37 -4.56 -13.62
C ARG A 298 -6.44 -5.61 -13.04
N GLU A 299 -5.69 -5.29 -11.99
CA GLU A 299 -4.62 -6.14 -11.44
C GLU A 299 -4.90 -6.55 -10.00
N GLY A 300 -4.33 -7.68 -9.58
CA GLY A 300 -4.36 -8.15 -8.21
C GLY A 300 -5.73 -8.61 -7.71
N LEU A 301 -6.76 -8.74 -8.57
CA LEU A 301 -8.07 -9.21 -8.20
C LEU A 301 -8.30 -10.66 -8.64
N ASP A 302 -8.73 -11.48 -7.69
CA ASP A 302 -9.13 -12.85 -7.89
C ASP A 302 -10.54 -13.07 -7.32
N LEU A 303 -11.54 -12.81 -8.17
CA LEU A 303 -12.97 -12.77 -7.81
C LEU A 303 -13.74 -13.81 -8.63
N PRO A 304 -13.71 -15.08 -8.26
CA PRO A 304 -14.42 -16.14 -9.00
C PRO A 304 -15.94 -15.99 -8.97
N GLU A 305 -16.48 -15.19 -8.08
CA GLU A 305 -17.92 -14.91 -7.97
C GLU A 305 -18.43 -13.89 -9.00
N VAL A 306 -17.53 -13.20 -9.70
CA VAL A 306 -17.85 -12.19 -10.70
C VAL A 306 -18.22 -12.85 -12.03
N SER A 307 -19.46 -12.76 -12.43
CA SER A 307 -19.98 -13.28 -13.71
C SER A 307 -20.09 -12.20 -14.79
N LEU A 308 -20.24 -10.93 -14.39
CA LEU A 308 -20.41 -9.82 -15.33
C LEU A 308 -19.41 -8.70 -15.09
N VAL A 309 -18.82 -8.24 -16.18
CA VAL A 309 -17.99 -7.01 -16.19
C VAL A 309 -18.60 -6.03 -17.20
N CYS A 310 -18.95 -4.83 -16.75
CA CYS A 310 -19.46 -3.76 -17.60
C CYS A 310 -18.41 -2.66 -17.77
N ILE A 311 -18.14 -2.28 -19.01
CA ILE A 311 -17.19 -1.24 -19.36
C ILE A 311 -17.96 -0.08 -19.97
N LEU A 312 -18.18 0.99 -19.19
CA LEU A 312 -18.87 2.18 -19.66
C LEU A 312 -17.95 3.02 -20.55
N ASP A 313 -18.51 3.66 -21.54
CA ASP A 313 -17.79 4.53 -22.48
C ASP A 313 -16.50 3.87 -23.01
N ALA A 314 -16.62 2.65 -23.50
CA ALA A 314 -15.47 1.85 -23.94
C ALA A 314 -14.77 2.43 -25.19
N ASP A 315 -15.47 3.27 -25.97
CA ASP A 315 -14.96 3.95 -27.15
C ASP A 315 -14.20 5.27 -26.86
N LYS A 316 -14.13 5.69 -25.60
CA LYS A 316 -13.33 6.85 -25.20
C LYS A 316 -11.87 6.45 -25.07
N GLU A 317 -11.12 6.58 -26.15
CA GLU A 317 -9.71 6.21 -26.21
C GLU A 317 -8.87 6.94 -25.15
N GLY A 318 -7.89 6.23 -24.61
CA GLY A 318 -6.96 6.70 -23.60
C GLY A 318 -6.27 5.54 -22.88
N TYR A 319 -5.41 5.85 -21.92
CA TYR A 319 -4.67 4.85 -21.15
C TYR A 319 -5.58 3.77 -20.50
N LEU A 320 -6.77 4.19 -20.03
CA LEU A 320 -7.74 3.31 -19.37
C LEU A 320 -8.50 2.40 -20.34
N ARG A 321 -8.49 2.68 -21.61
CA ARG A 321 -9.20 1.99 -22.69
C ARG A 321 -8.24 1.52 -23.79
N SER A 322 -6.94 1.36 -23.49
CA SER A 322 -5.99 0.70 -24.39
C SER A 322 -6.36 -0.77 -24.56
N GLY A 323 -5.95 -1.38 -25.67
CA GLY A 323 -6.25 -2.80 -25.96
C GLY A 323 -5.82 -3.73 -24.83
N GLY A 324 -4.61 -3.56 -24.28
CA GLY A 324 -4.13 -4.33 -23.13
C GLY A 324 -4.99 -4.12 -21.88
N SER A 325 -5.38 -2.87 -21.61
CA SER A 325 -6.27 -2.53 -20.48
C SER A 325 -7.63 -3.21 -20.57
N LEU A 326 -8.21 -3.22 -21.79
CA LEU A 326 -9.50 -3.89 -22.05
C LEU A 326 -9.37 -5.40 -21.89
N ILE A 327 -8.33 -6.05 -22.44
CA ILE A 327 -8.08 -7.48 -22.28
C ILE A 327 -7.99 -7.88 -20.81
N GLN A 328 -7.28 -7.11 -20.00
CA GLN A 328 -7.17 -7.38 -18.57
C GLN A 328 -8.49 -7.22 -17.83
N THR A 329 -9.27 -6.18 -18.17
CA THR A 329 -10.60 -5.96 -17.58
C THR A 329 -11.56 -7.09 -17.97
N ILE A 330 -11.56 -7.52 -19.24
CA ILE A 330 -12.32 -8.68 -19.72
C ILE A 330 -11.95 -9.94 -18.93
N GLY A 331 -10.67 -10.14 -18.67
CA GLY A 331 -10.16 -11.29 -17.92
C GLY A 331 -10.69 -11.44 -16.50
N ARG A 332 -11.30 -10.40 -15.91
CA ARG A 332 -11.90 -10.48 -14.56
C ARG A 332 -13.12 -11.39 -14.51
N ALA A 333 -13.90 -11.48 -15.60
CA ALA A 333 -15.02 -12.42 -15.70
C ALA A 333 -14.62 -13.82 -16.17
N ALA A 334 -13.34 -14.06 -16.50
CA ALA A 334 -12.88 -15.33 -17.06
C ALA A 334 -12.77 -16.49 -16.04
N ARG A 335 -13.03 -16.24 -14.77
CA ARG A 335 -13.02 -17.24 -13.70
C ARG A 335 -14.40 -17.80 -13.37
N HIS A 336 -15.44 -17.24 -13.95
CA HIS A 336 -16.83 -17.68 -13.79
C HIS A 336 -17.30 -18.45 -15.04
N VAL A 337 -18.02 -19.56 -14.84
CA VAL A 337 -18.51 -20.38 -15.97
C VAL A 337 -19.43 -19.58 -16.89
N ASN A 338 -20.27 -18.72 -16.32
CA ASN A 338 -21.18 -17.83 -17.04
C ASN A 338 -20.57 -16.42 -17.26
N GLY A 339 -19.24 -16.35 -17.38
CA GLY A 339 -18.55 -15.07 -17.53
C GLY A 339 -19.00 -14.32 -18.79
N GLN A 340 -19.42 -13.06 -18.64
CA GLN A 340 -19.82 -12.16 -19.71
C GLN A 340 -19.22 -10.77 -19.50
N VAL A 341 -18.97 -10.08 -20.61
CA VAL A 341 -18.52 -8.68 -20.60
C VAL A 341 -19.40 -7.87 -21.53
N ILE A 342 -19.85 -6.70 -21.08
CA ILE A 342 -20.58 -5.74 -21.89
C ILE A 342 -19.73 -4.49 -22.01
N MET A 343 -19.44 -4.09 -23.25
CA MET A 343 -18.79 -2.83 -23.58
C MET A 343 -19.83 -1.86 -24.12
N TYR A 344 -20.05 -0.76 -23.42
CA TYR A 344 -20.94 0.31 -23.93
C TYR A 344 -20.11 1.26 -24.78
N ALA A 345 -20.43 1.29 -26.09
CA ALA A 345 -19.69 2.07 -27.09
C ALA A 345 -20.58 2.38 -28.29
N ASP A 346 -20.46 3.59 -28.84
CA ASP A 346 -21.17 3.96 -30.08
C ASP A 346 -20.37 3.59 -31.34
N LYS A 347 -19.07 3.36 -31.18
CA LYS A 347 -18.16 2.89 -32.25
C LYS A 347 -17.13 1.92 -31.71
N VAL A 348 -16.75 0.93 -32.52
CA VAL A 348 -15.65 0.03 -32.19
C VAL A 348 -14.32 0.70 -32.57
N THR A 349 -13.50 1.02 -31.56
CA THR A 349 -12.15 1.58 -31.76
C THR A 349 -11.12 0.48 -32.07
N ASP A 350 -9.92 0.87 -32.48
CA ASP A 350 -8.84 -0.10 -32.76
C ASP A 350 -8.41 -0.86 -31.50
N SER A 351 -8.40 -0.17 -30.33
CA SER A 351 -8.15 -0.78 -29.02
C SER A 351 -9.21 -1.82 -28.65
N MET A 352 -10.49 -1.51 -28.90
CA MET A 352 -11.58 -2.47 -28.70
C MET A 352 -11.48 -3.65 -29.66
N ARG A 353 -11.18 -3.41 -30.93
CA ARG A 353 -11.00 -4.48 -31.94
C ARG A 353 -9.92 -5.43 -31.54
N MET A 354 -8.73 -4.92 -31.16
CA MET A 354 -7.63 -5.74 -30.65
C MET A 354 -8.09 -6.62 -29.46
N ALA A 355 -8.82 -6.06 -28.51
CA ALA A 355 -9.29 -6.80 -27.34
C ALA A 355 -10.34 -7.87 -27.69
N LEU A 356 -11.26 -7.56 -28.58
CA LEU A 356 -12.30 -8.47 -29.06
C LEU A 356 -11.67 -9.65 -29.84
N ASP A 357 -10.78 -9.35 -30.78
CA ASP A 357 -10.14 -10.36 -31.64
C ASP A 357 -9.27 -11.32 -30.80
N GLU A 358 -8.49 -10.80 -29.85
CA GLU A 358 -7.65 -11.62 -28.98
C GLU A 358 -8.48 -12.48 -28.02
N THR A 359 -9.54 -11.91 -27.42
CA THR A 359 -10.44 -12.69 -26.57
C THR A 359 -11.11 -13.81 -27.34
N GLU A 360 -11.62 -13.54 -28.55
CA GLU A 360 -12.23 -14.54 -29.39
C GLU A 360 -11.24 -15.60 -29.87
N ARG A 361 -10.00 -15.21 -30.15
CA ARG A 361 -8.91 -16.16 -30.49
C ARG A 361 -8.67 -17.14 -29.34
N ARG A 362 -8.54 -16.65 -28.11
CA ARG A 362 -8.35 -17.47 -26.90
C ARG A 362 -9.55 -18.37 -26.63
N ARG A 363 -10.76 -17.86 -26.79
CA ARG A 363 -12.01 -18.63 -26.66
C ARG A 363 -12.03 -19.83 -27.61
N ARG A 364 -11.72 -19.62 -28.89
CA ARG A 364 -11.68 -20.69 -29.91
C ARG A 364 -10.67 -21.76 -29.54
N ILE A 365 -9.47 -21.40 -29.12
CA ILE A 365 -8.41 -22.35 -28.73
C ILE A 365 -8.85 -23.18 -27.52
N GLN A 366 -9.35 -22.57 -26.46
CA GLN A 366 -9.82 -23.28 -25.27
C GLN A 366 -11.02 -24.18 -25.59
N THR A 367 -11.99 -23.70 -26.38
CA THR A 367 -13.17 -24.49 -26.75
C THR A 367 -12.77 -25.72 -27.59
N ALA A 368 -11.86 -25.56 -28.54
CA ALA A 368 -11.36 -26.68 -29.34
C ALA A 368 -10.62 -27.71 -28.46
N HIS A 369 -9.84 -27.24 -27.48
CA HIS A 369 -9.15 -28.12 -26.53
C HIS A 369 -10.16 -28.89 -25.68
N ASN A 370 -11.17 -28.20 -25.11
CA ASN A 370 -12.20 -28.84 -24.29
C ASN A 370 -12.95 -29.93 -25.07
N LEU A 371 -13.38 -29.63 -26.28
CA LEU A 371 -14.07 -30.59 -27.17
C LEU A 371 -13.18 -31.80 -27.45
N LYS A 372 -11.90 -31.56 -27.76
CA LYS A 372 -10.96 -32.65 -28.09
C LYS A 372 -10.72 -33.60 -26.91
N HIS A 373 -10.70 -33.07 -25.70
CA HIS A 373 -10.38 -33.84 -24.48
C HIS A 373 -11.61 -34.18 -23.61
N GLY A 374 -12.82 -33.81 -24.05
CA GLY A 374 -14.05 -34.06 -23.29
C GLY A 374 -14.10 -33.35 -21.95
N ILE A 375 -13.50 -32.15 -21.87
CA ILE A 375 -13.43 -31.34 -20.64
C ILE A 375 -14.68 -30.46 -20.54
N GLU A 376 -15.42 -30.60 -19.44
CA GLU A 376 -16.50 -29.68 -19.10
C GLU A 376 -15.94 -28.55 -18.23
N PRO A 377 -16.25 -27.27 -18.53
CA PRO A 377 -15.81 -26.14 -17.71
C PRO A 377 -16.33 -26.23 -16.27
N VAL A 378 -15.43 -26.14 -15.31
CA VAL A 378 -15.76 -26.18 -13.88
C VAL A 378 -15.41 -24.85 -13.23
N GLY A 379 -16.36 -24.28 -12.52
CA GLY A 379 -16.17 -23.03 -11.75
C GLY A 379 -15.15 -23.18 -10.63
N ILE A 380 -14.40 -22.13 -10.39
CA ILE A 380 -13.40 -22.08 -9.31
C ILE A 380 -14.11 -21.65 -8.02
N HIS A 381 -14.00 -22.47 -6.97
CA HIS A 381 -14.39 -22.09 -5.62
C HIS A 381 -13.15 -21.84 -4.77
N LYS A 382 -13.01 -20.63 -4.29
CA LYS A 382 -11.88 -20.23 -3.44
C LYS A 382 -12.37 -19.84 -2.06
N ALA A 383 -11.83 -20.44 -1.02
CA ALA A 383 -12.14 -20.07 0.35
C ALA A 383 -11.86 -18.58 0.58
N ILE A 384 -12.79 -17.87 1.19
CA ILE A 384 -12.62 -16.49 1.59
C ILE A 384 -11.80 -16.49 2.88
N ARG A 385 -10.53 -16.10 2.78
CA ARG A 385 -9.65 -15.97 3.95
C ARG A 385 -9.76 -14.56 4.48
N ASP A 386 -10.09 -14.42 5.74
CA ASP A 386 -10.09 -13.12 6.39
C ASP A 386 -8.66 -12.77 6.83
N ILE A 387 -8.00 -11.91 6.06
CA ILE A 387 -6.68 -11.38 6.40
C ILE A 387 -6.81 -10.40 7.57
N THR A 388 -7.94 -9.68 7.66
CA THR A 388 -8.26 -8.79 8.77
C THR A 388 -8.49 -9.54 10.06
N ASP A 389 -9.05 -10.75 10.05
CA ASP A 389 -9.15 -11.61 11.25
C ASP A 389 -7.78 -12.03 11.78
N ARG A 390 -6.80 -12.24 10.91
CA ARG A 390 -5.40 -12.46 11.34
C ARG A 390 -4.79 -11.21 11.96
N LEU A 391 -4.99 -10.06 11.34
CA LEU A 391 -4.51 -8.78 11.86
C LEU A 391 -5.28 -8.38 13.13
N ARG A 392 -6.58 -8.64 13.19
CA ARG A 392 -7.37 -8.48 14.43
C ARG A 392 -6.94 -9.46 15.51
N ARG A 393 -6.71 -10.73 15.23
CA ARG A 393 -6.18 -11.66 16.23
C ARG A 393 -4.81 -11.27 16.72
N VAL A 394 -3.91 -10.83 15.84
CA VAL A 394 -2.59 -10.29 16.24
C VAL A 394 -2.73 -8.97 17.02
N ALA A 395 -3.70 -8.12 16.66
CA ALA A 395 -4.01 -6.91 17.40
C ALA A 395 -4.79 -7.21 18.69
N GLU A 396 -5.66 -8.21 18.70
CA GLU A 396 -6.39 -8.72 19.87
C GLU A 396 -5.48 -9.53 20.79
N GLU A 397 -4.58 -10.35 20.27
CA GLU A 397 -3.50 -10.97 21.06
C GLU A 397 -2.52 -9.93 21.61
N SER A 398 -2.32 -8.81 20.91
CA SER A 398 -1.62 -7.63 21.45
C SER A 398 -2.50 -6.81 22.41
N ALA A 399 -3.81 -6.93 22.33
CA ALA A 399 -4.80 -6.25 23.16
C ALA A 399 -5.36 -7.15 24.28
N GLU A 400 -5.18 -8.48 24.22
CA GLU A 400 -5.46 -9.41 25.33
C GLU A 400 -4.45 -9.31 26.50
N TYR A 401 -3.48 -8.42 26.41
CA TYR A 401 -2.94 -7.75 27.60
C TYR A 401 -3.90 -6.65 28.11
N THR A 402 -5.15 -6.60 27.67
CA THR A 402 -6.22 -5.85 28.28
C THR A 402 -6.83 -6.69 29.40
N VAL A 403 -6.33 -6.41 30.56
CA VAL A 403 -7.00 -6.40 31.85
C VAL A 403 -8.28 -7.22 31.92
N ASP A 404 -8.12 -8.45 32.42
CA ASP A 404 -9.19 -9.18 33.05
C ASP A 404 -9.92 -8.22 34.03
N GLY A 405 -11.24 -8.05 33.88
CA GLY A 405 -12.06 -7.08 34.61
C GLY A 405 -12.11 -7.28 36.15
N ASN A 406 -11.13 -7.95 36.73
CA ASN A 406 -10.96 -8.22 38.15
C ASN A 406 -9.65 -7.66 38.73
N LEU A 407 -8.99 -6.71 38.07
CA LEU A 407 -7.81 -6.06 38.65
C LEU A 407 -8.21 -5.11 39.79
N PRO A 408 -7.46 -5.09 40.93
CA PRO A 408 -7.66 -4.15 42.02
C PRO A 408 -7.62 -2.71 41.50
N LYS A 409 -8.52 -1.84 41.99
CA LYS A 409 -8.63 -0.42 41.60
C LYS A 409 -7.31 0.33 41.68
N ASP A 410 -6.49 0.02 42.68
CA ASP A 410 -5.16 0.63 42.84
C ASP A 410 -4.20 0.30 41.71
N GLU A 411 -4.32 -0.88 41.12
CA GLU A 411 -3.48 -1.34 40.01
C GLU A 411 -3.92 -0.71 38.69
N LEU A 412 -5.24 -0.58 38.45
CA LEU A 412 -5.83 0.18 37.35
C LEU A 412 -5.43 1.65 37.39
N THR A 413 -5.44 2.27 38.58
CA THR A 413 -5.04 3.68 38.74
C THR A 413 -3.56 3.88 38.45
N ARG A 414 -2.69 2.95 38.90
CA ARG A 414 -1.25 2.98 38.54
C ARG A 414 -1.02 2.82 37.06
N MET A 415 -1.76 1.94 36.39
CA MET A 415 -1.66 1.72 34.95
C MET A 415 -2.09 2.95 34.15
N VAL A 416 -3.17 3.62 34.55
CA VAL A 416 -3.62 4.90 33.96
C VAL A 416 -2.55 5.97 34.09
N MET A 417 -1.94 6.14 35.26
CA MET A 417 -0.86 7.12 35.48
C MET A 417 0.37 6.84 34.63
N GLU A 418 0.76 5.58 34.48
CA GLU A 418 1.90 5.20 33.66
C GLU A 418 1.64 5.42 32.18
N LEU A 419 0.46 5.06 31.67
CA LEU A 419 0.05 5.34 30.28
C LEU A 419 -0.05 6.83 29.98
N GLU A 420 -0.53 7.63 30.93
CA GLU A 420 -0.51 9.10 30.79
C GLU A 420 0.90 9.68 30.73
N ARG A 421 1.82 9.13 31.53
CA ARG A 421 3.23 9.52 31.49
C ARG A 421 3.85 9.21 30.13
N GLN A 422 3.58 8.00 29.60
CA GLN A 422 4.05 7.58 28.29
C GLN A 422 3.41 8.41 27.17
N MET A 423 2.12 8.71 27.24
CA MET A 423 1.42 9.58 26.31
C MET A 423 2.05 10.99 26.26
N LYS A 424 2.32 11.59 27.43
CA LYS A 424 2.99 12.90 27.51
C LYS A 424 4.41 12.85 26.95
N THR A 425 5.13 11.74 27.14
CA THR A 425 6.47 11.56 26.61
C THR A 425 6.44 11.42 25.09
N ALA A 426 5.52 10.60 24.55
CA ALA A 426 5.32 10.44 23.11
C ALA A 426 4.88 11.78 22.44
N ALA A 427 4.00 12.54 23.10
CA ALA A 427 3.59 13.87 22.61
C ALA A 427 4.77 14.86 22.56
N LYS A 428 5.63 14.87 23.58
CA LYS A 428 6.85 15.70 23.59
C LYS A 428 7.87 15.26 22.52
N ALA A 429 7.92 13.96 22.22
CA ALA A 429 8.73 13.40 21.14
C ALA A 429 8.12 13.59 19.75
N LEU A 430 6.96 14.28 19.61
CA LEU A 430 6.21 14.49 18.37
C LEU A 430 5.72 13.20 17.72
N GLU A 431 5.62 12.10 18.47
CA GLU A 431 5.03 10.81 18.04
C GLU A 431 3.50 10.84 18.23
N PHE A 432 2.81 11.66 17.46
CA PHE A 432 1.39 11.97 17.67
C PHE A 432 0.45 10.77 17.51
N GLU A 433 0.74 9.84 16.61
CA GLU A 433 -0.06 8.60 16.44
C GLU A 433 0.04 7.70 17.67
N LYS A 434 1.24 7.53 18.22
CA LYS A 434 1.46 6.77 19.45
C LYS A 434 0.84 7.46 20.66
N ALA A 435 0.94 8.78 20.73
CA ALA A 435 0.28 9.57 21.79
C ALA A 435 -1.25 9.46 21.69
N ALA A 436 -1.83 9.42 20.49
CA ALA A 436 -3.25 9.21 20.28
C ALA A 436 -3.71 7.81 20.72
N GLY A 437 -2.98 6.75 20.34
CA GLY A 437 -3.27 5.39 20.79
C GLY A 437 -3.23 5.23 22.31
N LEU A 438 -2.20 5.80 22.96
CA LEU A 438 -2.09 5.82 24.42
C LEU A 438 -3.22 6.64 25.09
N ARG A 439 -3.66 7.76 24.49
CA ARG A 439 -4.80 8.53 24.95
C ARG A 439 -6.09 7.71 24.94
N ASP A 440 -6.33 7.00 23.85
CA ASP A 440 -7.54 6.20 23.68
C ASP A 440 -7.59 5.04 24.70
N GLN A 441 -6.45 4.40 24.99
CA GLN A 441 -6.31 3.42 26.07
C GLN A 441 -6.58 4.02 27.47
N VAL A 442 -6.05 5.21 27.74
CA VAL A 442 -6.31 5.95 28.99
C VAL A 442 -7.81 6.26 29.14
N ILE A 443 -8.49 6.66 28.06
CA ILE A 443 -9.92 6.95 28.06
C ILE A 443 -10.73 5.68 28.37
N GLU A 444 -10.38 4.54 27.83
CA GLU A 444 -11.07 3.26 28.09
C GLU A 444 -10.87 2.78 29.53
N LEU A 445 -9.64 2.79 30.03
CA LEU A 445 -9.37 2.44 31.43
C LEU A 445 -10.05 3.38 32.42
N ARG A 446 -10.14 4.67 32.12
CA ARG A 446 -10.89 5.64 32.93
C ARG A 446 -12.40 5.39 32.93
N LYS A 447 -12.99 4.93 31.81
CA LYS A 447 -14.40 4.52 31.75
C LYS A 447 -14.67 3.35 32.68
N ILE A 448 -13.76 2.39 32.76
CA ILE A 448 -13.85 1.23 33.69
C ILE A 448 -13.78 1.70 35.14
N LEU A 449 -12.90 2.63 35.47
CA LEU A 449 -12.77 3.22 36.80
C LEU A 449 -14.00 4.08 37.22
N VAL A 450 -14.68 4.71 36.25
CA VAL A 450 -15.80 5.63 36.44
C VAL A 450 -17.15 4.91 36.55
N SER A 451 -17.24 3.63 36.19
CA SER A 451 -18.48 2.87 36.41
C SER A 451 -18.93 2.78 37.89
N ASP A 452 -18.03 3.16 38.82
CA ASP A 452 -18.33 3.30 40.24
C ASP A 452 -18.21 4.79 40.67
N ALA A 453 -19.32 5.42 41.02
CA ALA A 453 -19.46 6.88 41.29
C ALA A 453 -18.59 7.43 42.45
N GLU A 454 -17.92 6.62 43.26
CA GLU A 454 -16.99 7.05 44.32
C GLU A 454 -15.59 7.40 43.81
N SER A 455 -15.14 6.81 42.71
CA SER A 455 -13.78 7.01 42.14
C SER A 455 -13.58 8.39 41.49
N LEU A 456 -14.64 9.08 41.06
CA LEU A 456 -14.58 10.43 40.49
C LEU A 456 -14.10 11.49 41.48
N LYS A 457 -14.38 11.32 42.76
CA LYS A 457 -13.96 12.28 43.81
C LYS A 457 -12.47 12.15 44.14
N GLU A 458 -11.91 10.95 44.09
CA GLU A 458 -10.49 10.70 44.36
C GLU A 458 -9.61 11.13 43.16
N LEU A 459 -10.03 10.86 41.91
CA LEU A 459 -9.30 11.30 40.69
C LEU A 459 -9.27 12.85 40.59
N ALA A 460 -10.32 13.56 40.97
CA ALA A 460 -10.35 15.01 40.98
C ALA A 460 -9.44 15.59 42.08
N ALA A 461 -9.27 14.93 43.22
CA ALA A 461 -8.41 15.35 44.31
C ALA A 461 -6.91 15.18 43.96
N VAL A 462 -6.55 14.10 43.25
CA VAL A 462 -5.16 13.85 42.81
C VAL A 462 -4.76 14.79 41.65
N ALA A 463 -5.68 15.08 40.72
CA ALA A 463 -5.46 16.03 39.62
C ALA A 463 -5.27 17.49 40.12
N GLY A 464 -5.82 17.82 41.29
CA GLY A 464 -5.69 19.15 41.90
C GLY A 464 -4.38 19.38 42.67
N GLN A 465 -3.62 18.33 43.01
CA GLN A 465 -2.40 18.44 43.83
C GLN A 465 -1.09 18.55 43.04
N GLU A 466 -1.08 18.19 41.76
CA GLU A 466 0.12 18.26 40.91
C GLU A 466 -0.08 19.22 39.75
N GLY A 467 -0.24 20.51 39.93
CA GLY A 467 -0.10 21.59 38.95
C GLY A 467 -0.34 21.19 37.47
N VAL A 468 -1.35 20.38 37.19
CA VAL A 468 -1.69 19.92 35.83
C VAL A 468 -2.34 21.09 35.12
N VAL A 469 -1.62 21.74 34.23
CA VAL A 469 -2.14 22.74 33.30
C VAL A 469 -3.24 22.07 32.47
N PRO A 470 -4.49 22.60 32.44
CA PRO A 470 -5.54 22.04 31.60
C PRO A 470 -5.10 22.04 30.16
N PHE A 471 -5.53 21.05 29.41
CA PHE A 471 -5.17 20.84 27.99
C PHE A 471 -5.53 22.04 27.08
N SER A 472 -6.43 22.93 27.55
CA SER A 472 -6.77 24.22 26.94
C SER A 472 -5.60 25.23 26.89
N ASP A 473 -4.60 25.08 27.74
CA ASP A 473 -3.50 26.06 27.87
C ASP A 473 -2.23 25.64 27.12
N LEU A 474 -2.26 24.48 26.42
CA LEU A 474 -1.15 23.99 25.58
C LEU A 474 -1.17 24.53 24.14
N GLY A 475 -1.99 25.53 23.85
CA GLY A 475 -1.95 26.29 22.59
C GLY A 475 -2.35 25.49 21.32
N VAL A 476 -2.96 24.30 21.46
CA VAL A 476 -3.53 23.57 20.34
C VAL A 476 -4.99 24.00 20.18
N GLU A 477 -5.23 25.09 19.48
CA GLU A 477 -6.58 25.49 19.07
C GLU A 477 -7.19 24.38 18.21
N GLY A 478 -8.19 23.71 18.76
CA GLY A 478 -9.04 22.78 18.02
C GLY A 478 -9.67 23.47 16.82
N GLY A 479 -9.62 22.82 15.68
CA GLY A 479 -10.09 23.34 14.40
C GLY A 479 -11.46 24.00 14.48
N ARG A 480 -11.50 25.27 14.17
CA ARG A 480 -12.73 26.05 14.01
C ARG A 480 -13.56 25.45 12.88
N ARG A 481 -14.71 24.92 13.22
CA ARG A 481 -15.80 24.68 12.25
C ARG A 481 -16.07 26.00 11.51
N MET A 482 -15.72 26.07 10.25
CA MET A 482 -16.18 27.14 9.37
C MET A 482 -17.69 27.04 9.20
N ARG A 483 -18.40 28.00 9.81
CA ARG A 483 -19.82 28.25 9.51
C ARG A 483 -19.89 28.77 8.07
N GLY A 484 -20.71 28.10 7.26
CA GLY A 484 -20.98 28.48 5.89
C GLY A 484 -21.45 29.92 5.79
N VAL A 485 -20.76 30.69 4.96
CA VAL A 485 -21.22 32.00 4.49
C VAL A 485 -21.97 31.77 3.19
N SER A 486 -23.30 31.93 3.25
CA SER A 486 -24.15 31.96 2.07
C SER A 486 -23.84 33.20 1.24
N HIS A 487 -23.31 33.00 0.04
CA HIS A 487 -23.22 34.07 -0.95
C HIS A 487 -24.43 34.01 -1.89
N LYS A 488 -25.31 35.02 -1.79
CA LYS A 488 -26.32 35.33 -2.79
C LYS A 488 -25.65 35.88 -4.04
N PRO A 489 -26.13 35.54 -5.24
CA PRO A 489 -25.57 36.08 -6.48
C PRO A 489 -26.09 37.51 -6.75
N GLY A 490 -25.17 38.46 -6.77
CA GLY A 490 -25.41 39.82 -7.26
C GLY A 490 -25.18 39.89 -8.77
N ARG A 491 -26.26 40.18 -9.49
CA ARG A 491 -26.25 40.66 -10.88
C ARG A 491 -25.46 41.97 -10.96
N ARG A 492 -24.53 42.08 -11.91
CA ARG A 492 -24.34 43.28 -12.75
C ARG A 492 -23.38 42.99 -13.92
N GLY A 493 -23.90 43.20 -15.10
CA GLY A 493 -23.18 43.16 -16.33
C GLY A 493 -22.34 44.43 -16.55
N THR A 494 -21.36 44.30 -17.41
CA THR A 494 -20.99 45.32 -18.38
C THR A 494 -20.20 44.69 -19.50
N ARG A 495 -20.60 45.03 -20.71
CA ARG A 495 -19.93 44.82 -22.00
C ARG A 495 -18.59 45.55 -22.00
N TYR A 496 -17.56 44.96 -22.60
CA TYR A 496 -16.72 45.71 -23.55
C TYR A 496 -16.16 44.79 -24.64
N ARG A 497 -16.26 45.33 -25.88
CA ARG A 497 -15.71 44.85 -27.15
C ARG A 497 -14.19 45.10 -27.19
N ARG A 498 -13.41 44.17 -27.63
CA ARG A 498 -12.60 44.18 -28.89
C ARG A 498 -11.85 42.86 -28.98
#